data_6f3ebe823d515fa2371cef859fd31df1
#
_entry.id   6f3ebe823d515fa2371cef859fd31df1
#
_cell.length_a   1.000
_cell.length_b   1.000
_cell.length_c   1.000
_cell.angle_alpha   90.00
_cell.angle_beta   90.00
_cell.angle_gamma   90.00
#
_symmetry.space_group_name_H-M   'P 1'
#
loop_
_entity.id
_entity.type
_entity.pdbx_description
1 polymer ?
#
loop_
_entity_poly.entity_id
_entity_poly.type
_entity_poly.pdbx_seq_one_letter_code
_entity_poly.pdbx_strand_id
1 'polypeptide(L)'
;MDGYELEFEDTFDGDRLDGSRWVPRYLPQWTTGDASAARHRVGDGRLDLLIEADQPPWCPELEGALRVSSLQTGVFAGPLGSTIGQHGRGSGAVVREPQRDVRLYTPRYGLIEMRARTTDDPRCMAALWMIGYEDEPERSAEICVCEIFGRDVGRDATRVGMGVHPFGDPSITDDFTQVTLPIDARDFHVYAVEWTPDRVSFSVDGRHVRTVNQSPAYPMQLMLGIYEFPEPVASVRPYPKRFTVDYVRGYRRIG
;
A
#
# COMPACT_ATOMS: atom_id res chain seq x y z
N MET A 1 21.20 -11.66 3.23
CA MET A 1 20.17 -12.54 2.66
C MET A 1 20.78 -13.22 1.44
N ASP A 2 21.04 -14.53 1.49
CA ASP A 2 21.68 -15.21 0.37
C ASP A 2 20.77 -15.15 -0.87
N GLY A 3 21.34 -14.76 -2.02
CA GLY A 3 20.62 -14.67 -3.28
C GLY A 3 19.83 -13.38 -3.54
N TYR A 4 19.95 -12.37 -2.66
CA TYR A 4 19.28 -11.07 -2.79
C TYR A 4 20.25 -9.91 -2.58
N GLU A 5 20.06 -8.83 -3.35
CA GLU A 5 20.77 -7.57 -3.22
C GLU A 5 19.78 -6.44 -2.91
N LEU A 6 20.10 -5.62 -1.91
CA LEU A 6 19.30 -4.46 -1.53
C LEU A 6 19.28 -3.43 -2.66
N GLU A 7 18.09 -3.05 -3.11
CA GLU A 7 17.87 -2.12 -4.22
C GLU A 7 17.12 -0.87 -3.79
N PHE A 8 16.28 -0.99 -2.78
CA PHE A 8 15.50 0.09 -2.20
C PHE A 8 15.50 -0.03 -0.68
N GLU A 9 15.72 1.07 0.02
CA GLU A 9 15.60 1.13 1.48
C GLU A 9 15.16 2.52 1.92
N ASP A 10 14.22 2.58 2.85
CA ASP A 10 13.97 3.76 3.66
C ASP A 10 13.77 3.34 5.12
N THR A 11 14.64 3.84 5.99
CA THR A 11 14.64 3.66 7.46
C THR A 11 14.07 4.87 8.17
N PHE A 12 13.67 5.90 7.43
CA PHE A 12 13.07 7.12 7.94
C PHE A 12 13.90 7.84 9.02
N ASP A 13 15.23 7.73 8.93
CA ASP A 13 16.18 8.31 9.91
C ASP A 13 16.27 9.84 9.86
N GLY A 14 15.67 10.47 8.84
CA GLY A 14 15.64 11.93 8.70
C GLY A 14 14.56 12.62 9.53
N ASP A 15 14.41 13.91 9.28
CA ASP A 15 13.34 14.77 9.84
C ASP A 15 12.21 15.07 8.83
N ARG A 16 12.33 14.56 7.61
CA ARG A 16 11.39 14.74 6.51
C ARG A 16 11.40 13.54 5.57
N LEU A 17 10.31 13.38 4.83
CA LEU A 17 10.18 12.33 3.82
C LEU A 17 11.16 12.57 2.66
N ASP A 18 11.82 11.50 2.21
CA ASP A 18 12.69 11.54 1.06
C ASP A 18 11.88 11.52 -0.26
N GLY A 19 11.78 12.68 -0.90
CA GLY A 19 11.06 12.83 -2.18
C GLY A 19 11.72 12.11 -3.37
N SER A 20 12.94 11.58 -3.21
CA SER A 20 13.56 10.69 -4.22
C SER A 20 13.09 9.24 -4.10
N ARG A 21 12.39 8.89 -3.03
CA ARG A 21 11.85 7.55 -2.75
C ARG A 21 10.34 7.50 -2.76
N TRP A 22 9.67 8.58 -2.35
CA TRP A 22 8.22 8.60 -2.14
C TRP A 22 7.53 9.80 -2.75
N VAL A 23 6.37 9.56 -3.32
CA VAL A 23 5.35 10.56 -3.64
C VAL A 23 4.33 10.55 -2.51
N PRO A 24 4.23 11.63 -1.68
CA PRO A 24 3.30 11.68 -0.54
C PRO A 24 1.88 12.05 -0.97
N ARG A 25 1.31 11.25 -1.86
CA ARG A 25 -0.03 11.43 -2.43
C ARG A 25 -0.64 10.07 -2.75
N TYR A 26 -1.95 9.95 -2.60
CA TYR A 26 -2.72 8.77 -2.97
C TYR A 26 -3.41 8.98 -4.30
N LEU A 27 -2.98 8.26 -5.35
CA LEU A 27 -3.59 8.27 -6.70
C LEU A 27 -4.01 9.69 -7.14
N PRO A 28 -3.06 10.62 -7.24
CA PRO A 28 -3.34 12.06 -7.35
C PRO A 28 -4.06 12.45 -8.63
N GLN A 29 -4.02 11.61 -9.65
CA GLN A 29 -4.69 11.86 -10.93
C GLN A 29 -6.22 11.92 -10.83
N TRP A 30 -6.83 11.24 -9.85
CA TRP A 30 -8.28 11.11 -9.73
C TRP A 30 -8.94 12.21 -8.91
N THR A 31 -8.15 13.04 -8.23
CA THR A 31 -8.63 14.10 -7.33
C THR A 31 -7.76 15.36 -7.46
N THR A 32 -7.77 16.23 -6.46
CA THR A 32 -6.89 17.41 -6.40
C THR A 32 -5.61 17.09 -5.62
N GLY A 33 -4.55 17.87 -5.86
CA GLY A 33 -3.29 17.73 -5.14
C GLY A 33 -3.45 17.78 -3.63
N ASP A 34 -4.29 18.67 -3.12
CA ASP A 34 -4.54 18.82 -1.68
C ASP A 34 -5.32 17.63 -1.10
N ALA A 35 -6.34 17.14 -1.79
CA ALA A 35 -7.15 16.01 -1.33
C ALA A 35 -6.39 14.67 -1.37
N SER A 36 -5.43 14.53 -2.30
CA SER A 36 -4.56 13.34 -2.39
C SER A 36 -3.38 13.37 -1.43
N ALA A 37 -3.06 14.52 -0.82
CA ALA A 37 -1.88 14.70 0.01
C ALA A 37 -1.93 13.85 1.28
N ALA A 38 -0.88 13.07 1.50
CA ALA A 38 -0.74 12.28 2.71
C ALA A 38 -0.39 13.15 3.92
N ARG A 39 -1.12 12.99 5.00
CA ARG A 39 -0.72 13.55 6.30
C ARG A 39 0.27 12.59 6.96
N HIS A 40 1.47 13.07 7.21
CA HIS A 40 2.55 12.23 7.72
C HIS A 40 3.52 13.01 8.61
N ARG A 41 4.28 12.26 9.39
CA ARG A 41 5.41 12.77 10.16
C ARG A 41 6.57 11.78 10.03
N VAL A 42 7.77 12.30 9.78
CA VAL A 42 9.03 11.56 9.90
C VAL A 42 9.78 12.06 11.12
N GLY A 43 10.31 11.16 11.91
CA GLY A 43 11.09 11.47 13.11
C GLY A 43 11.29 10.24 13.99
N ASP A 44 12.30 10.28 14.83
CA ASP A 44 12.68 9.17 15.71
C ASP A 44 12.94 7.84 14.98
N GLY A 45 13.50 7.92 13.75
CA GLY A 45 13.74 6.75 12.88
C GLY A 45 12.45 6.08 12.41
N ARG A 46 11.36 6.83 12.15
CA ARG A 46 10.06 6.27 11.77
C ARG A 46 9.26 7.21 10.91
N LEU A 47 8.38 6.62 10.12
CA LEU A 47 7.28 7.28 9.44
C LEU A 47 5.98 7.00 10.20
N ASP A 48 5.24 8.05 10.53
CA ASP A 48 3.83 7.96 10.92
C ASP A 48 2.97 8.45 9.75
N LEU A 49 2.11 7.61 9.20
CA LEU A 49 0.99 8.02 8.35
C LEU A 49 -0.22 8.27 9.24
N LEU A 50 -0.89 9.42 9.02
CA LEU A 50 -1.89 9.94 9.95
C LEU A 50 -3.23 10.16 9.25
N ILE A 51 -4.33 9.82 9.94
CA ILE A 51 -5.65 10.39 9.63
C ILE A 51 -5.98 11.36 10.76
N GLU A 52 -6.19 12.62 10.42
CA GLU A 52 -6.50 13.69 11.38
C GLU A 52 -7.99 14.03 11.37
N ALA A 53 -8.47 14.67 12.45
CA ALA A 53 -9.89 14.96 12.63
C ALA A 53 -10.49 15.87 11.54
N ASP A 54 -9.67 16.78 11.02
CA ASP A 54 -10.04 17.78 10.00
C ASP A 54 -9.67 17.36 8.58
N GLN A 55 -9.13 16.14 8.39
CA GLN A 55 -8.74 15.68 7.07
C GLN A 55 -9.97 15.48 6.17
N PRO A 56 -10.00 16.08 4.97
CA PRO A 56 -11.10 15.88 4.03
C PRO A 56 -11.09 14.47 3.43
N PRO A 57 -12.22 14.00 2.89
CA PRO A 57 -12.24 12.82 2.05
C PRO A 57 -11.31 12.95 0.84
N TRP A 58 -10.68 11.84 0.45
CA TRP A 58 -9.76 11.81 -0.68
C TRP A 58 -10.42 12.14 -2.02
N CYS A 59 -11.48 11.44 -2.38
CA CYS A 59 -12.22 11.64 -3.64
C CYS A 59 -13.69 11.28 -3.43
N PRO A 60 -14.53 12.23 -2.96
CA PRO A 60 -15.92 11.97 -2.59
C PRO A 60 -16.77 11.36 -3.70
N GLU A 61 -16.49 11.65 -4.93
CA GLU A 61 -17.26 11.18 -6.09
C GLU A 61 -16.98 9.72 -6.43
N LEU A 62 -15.82 9.19 -6.05
CA LEU A 62 -15.43 7.80 -6.28
C LEU A 62 -15.64 6.94 -5.03
N GLU A 63 -15.20 7.43 -3.87
CA GLU A 63 -15.06 6.65 -2.64
C GLU A 63 -15.83 7.27 -1.45
N GLY A 64 -16.73 8.20 -1.71
CA GLY A 64 -17.54 8.84 -0.67
C GLY A 64 -16.68 9.52 0.40
N ALA A 65 -16.91 9.20 1.67
CA ALA A 65 -16.22 9.82 2.78
C ALA A 65 -14.89 9.14 3.18
N LEU A 66 -14.31 8.30 2.32
CA LEU A 66 -13.01 7.67 2.56
C LEU A 66 -11.91 8.72 2.75
N ARG A 67 -11.17 8.63 3.85
CA ARG A 67 -9.97 9.43 4.12
C ARG A 67 -8.74 8.57 3.96
N VAL A 68 -7.71 9.11 3.30
CA VAL A 68 -6.50 8.35 3.00
C VAL A 68 -5.27 9.19 3.29
N SER A 69 -4.26 8.57 3.90
CA SER A 69 -2.89 9.06 3.88
C SER A 69 -2.00 7.94 3.37
N SER A 70 -1.48 8.12 2.14
CA SER A 70 -0.69 7.09 1.47
C SER A 70 0.51 7.69 0.75
N LEU A 71 1.61 6.94 0.77
CA LEU A 71 2.80 7.15 -0.04
C LEU A 71 2.81 6.16 -1.18
N GLN A 72 3.39 6.57 -2.31
CA GLN A 72 3.58 5.67 -3.45
C GLN A 72 4.94 5.89 -4.11
N THR A 73 5.46 4.87 -4.80
CA THR A 73 6.77 4.94 -5.45
C THR A 73 6.72 5.17 -6.95
N GLY A 74 5.53 5.40 -7.48
CA GLY A 74 5.31 5.72 -8.89
C GLY A 74 4.02 6.50 -9.10
N VAL A 75 3.89 7.17 -10.23
CA VAL A 75 2.66 7.82 -10.70
C VAL A 75 2.61 7.70 -12.21
N PHE A 76 1.48 7.22 -12.73
CA PHE A 76 1.17 7.23 -14.15
C PHE A 76 -0.28 7.66 -14.39
N ALA A 77 -0.48 8.60 -15.28
CA ALA A 77 -1.81 9.04 -15.69
C ALA A 77 -1.80 9.56 -17.12
N GLY A 78 -2.93 9.44 -17.80
CA GLY A 78 -3.17 10.06 -19.10
C GLY A 78 -3.44 11.56 -19.00
N PRO A 79 -3.82 12.18 -20.11
CA PRO A 79 -4.14 13.61 -20.15
C PRO A 79 -5.40 13.95 -19.34
N LEU A 80 -5.53 15.23 -18.97
CA LEU A 80 -6.71 15.78 -18.28
C LEU A 80 -8.01 15.34 -18.96
N GLY A 81 -8.96 14.84 -18.19
CA GLY A 81 -10.26 14.36 -18.66
C GLY A 81 -10.25 12.94 -19.25
N SER A 82 -9.09 12.29 -19.38
CA SER A 82 -9.02 10.88 -19.79
C SER A 82 -9.38 9.94 -18.65
N THR A 83 -9.64 8.68 -18.98
CA THR A 83 -9.83 7.58 -18.01
C THR A 83 -8.57 6.73 -17.85
N ILE A 84 -7.42 7.21 -18.35
CA ILE A 84 -6.14 6.51 -18.32
C ILE A 84 -5.42 6.87 -17.02
N GLY A 85 -5.09 5.88 -16.23
CA GLY A 85 -4.35 6.06 -14.98
C GLY A 85 -4.49 4.86 -14.06
N GLN A 86 -3.61 4.80 -13.10
CA GLN A 86 -3.49 3.67 -12.18
C GLN A 86 -4.74 3.49 -11.32
N HIS A 87 -5.15 2.24 -11.17
CA HIS A 87 -6.22 1.80 -10.27
C HIS A 87 -7.58 2.52 -10.51
N GLY A 88 -7.87 2.86 -11.77
CA GLY A 88 -9.08 3.62 -12.13
C GLY A 88 -10.16 2.81 -12.84
N ARG A 89 -9.93 1.56 -13.18
CA ARG A 89 -10.84 0.74 -14.00
C ARG A 89 -12.19 0.49 -13.33
N GLY A 90 -13.23 0.75 -14.10
CA GLY A 90 -14.61 0.51 -13.67
C GLY A 90 -15.19 1.53 -12.68
N SER A 91 -14.39 2.47 -12.19
CA SER A 91 -14.84 3.47 -11.23
C SER A 91 -15.57 4.68 -11.87
N GLY A 92 -15.48 4.85 -13.19
CA GLY A 92 -15.90 6.09 -13.85
C GLY A 92 -14.98 7.30 -13.59
N ALA A 93 -13.79 7.05 -13.03
CA ALA A 93 -12.80 8.06 -12.75
C ALA A 93 -12.30 8.76 -14.02
N VAL A 94 -12.09 10.06 -13.95
CA VAL A 94 -11.44 10.86 -14.99
C VAL A 94 -10.29 11.63 -14.38
N VAL A 95 -9.19 11.77 -15.11
CA VAL A 95 -8.02 12.53 -14.68
C VAL A 95 -8.43 13.99 -14.47
N ARG A 96 -8.32 14.45 -13.22
CA ARG A 96 -8.69 15.80 -12.78
C ARG A 96 -7.51 16.73 -12.69
N GLU A 97 -6.34 16.18 -12.43
CA GLU A 97 -5.10 16.93 -12.33
C GLU A 97 -4.01 16.19 -13.13
N PRO A 98 -3.38 16.85 -14.13
CA PRO A 98 -2.30 16.24 -14.89
C PRO A 98 -1.14 15.84 -13.99
N GLN A 99 -0.66 14.64 -14.15
CA GLN A 99 0.48 14.12 -13.42
C GLN A 99 1.68 13.96 -14.37
N ARG A 100 2.88 14.11 -13.82
CA ARG A 100 4.10 13.68 -14.51
C ARG A 100 4.28 12.19 -14.26
N ASP A 101 4.82 11.48 -15.24
CA ASP A 101 5.29 10.12 -15.04
C ASP A 101 6.41 10.10 -14.00
N VAL A 102 6.22 9.29 -12.95
CA VAL A 102 7.18 9.12 -11.86
C VAL A 102 7.42 7.64 -11.64
N ARG A 103 8.69 7.24 -11.64
CA ARG A 103 9.15 5.88 -11.33
C ARG A 103 10.32 5.98 -10.36
N LEU A 104 10.02 6.11 -9.07
CA LEU A 104 11.06 6.17 -8.02
C LEU A 104 11.56 4.77 -7.67
N TYR A 105 10.61 3.82 -7.51
CA TYR A 105 10.90 2.41 -7.35
C TYR A 105 9.73 1.59 -7.91
N THR A 106 9.97 0.90 -9.01
CA THR A 106 8.98 0.05 -9.68
C THR A 106 9.61 -1.31 -10.00
N PRO A 107 9.82 -2.15 -8.97
CA PRO A 107 10.44 -3.46 -9.17
C PRO A 107 9.59 -4.36 -10.06
N ARG A 108 10.25 -5.31 -10.69
CA ARG A 108 9.66 -6.51 -11.27
C ARG A 108 10.34 -7.71 -10.66
N TYR A 109 9.59 -8.41 -9.79
CA TYR A 109 10.10 -9.49 -8.94
C TYR A 109 11.03 -9.01 -7.82
N GLY A 110 11.33 -9.89 -6.89
CA GLY A 110 12.20 -9.62 -5.77
C GLY A 110 11.55 -9.95 -4.42
N LEU A 111 12.13 -9.41 -3.37
CA LEU A 111 11.61 -9.48 -2.01
C LEU A 111 11.32 -8.07 -1.52
N ILE A 112 10.10 -7.82 -1.08
CA ILE A 112 9.71 -6.56 -0.44
C ILE A 112 9.37 -6.85 1.00
N GLU A 113 9.89 -6.05 1.92
CA GLU A 113 9.57 -6.15 3.33
C GLU A 113 9.32 -4.78 3.96
N MET A 114 8.45 -4.76 4.94
CA MET A 114 8.12 -3.60 5.76
C MET A 114 8.07 -4.02 7.22
N ARG A 115 8.67 -3.24 8.12
CA ARG A 115 8.45 -3.35 9.55
C ARG A 115 7.53 -2.26 10.03
N ALA A 116 6.36 -2.64 10.56
CA ALA A 116 5.33 -1.68 10.90
C ALA A 116 4.42 -2.17 12.03
N ARG A 117 3.66 -1.20 12.59
CA ARG A 117 2.55 -1.43 13.52
C ARG A 117 1.36 -0.53 13.17
N THR A 118 0.14 -0.98 13.48
CA THR A 118 -1.07 -0.24 13.13
C THR A 118 -1.97 0.07 14.34
N THR A 119 -3.11 0.68 14.08
CA THR A 119 -4.17 0.98 15.05
C THR A 119 -5.20 -0.15 15.12
N ASP A 120 -5.88 -0.26 16.27
CA ASP A 120 -7.09 -1.09 16.45
C ASP A 120 -8.39 -0.28 16.29
N ASP A 121 -8.35 0.86 15.60
CA ASP A 121 -9.58 1.59 15.27
C ASP A 121 -10.37 0.83 14.22
N PRO A 122 -11.63 0.43 14.50
CA PRO A 122 -12.38 -0.44 13.62
C PRO A 122 -12.72 0.17 12.25
N ARG A 123 -12.63 1.48 12.10
CA ARG A 123 -12.83 2.18 10.82
C ARG A 123 -11.57 2.27 9.98
N CYS A 124 -10.40 1.97 10.57
CA CYS A 124 -9.14 2.10 9.87
C CYS A 124 -8.67 0.79 9.27
N MET A 125 -7.96 0.90 8.17
CA MET A 125 -7.16 -0.15 7.54
C MET A 125 -5.75 0.39 7.30
N ALA A 126 -4.73 -0.39 7.60
CA ALA A 126 -3.35 -0.10 7.22
C ALA A 126 -2.86 -1.15 6.24
N ALA A 127 -2.14 -0.73 5.21
CA ALA A 127 -1.70 -1.64 4.15
C ALA A 127 -0.33 -1.29 3.57
N LEU A 128 0.40 -2.33 3.17
CA LEU A 128 1.41 -2.32 2.13
C LEU A 128 0.90 -3.21 1.00
N TRP A 129 0.80 -2.63 -0.18
CA TRP A 129 0.37 -3.30 -1.38
C TRP A 129 1.14 -2.80 -2.59
N MET A 130 1.06 -3.49 -3.69
CA MET A 130 1.71 -3.15 -4.94
C MET A 130 0.69 -3.17 -6.06
N ILE A 131 0.74 -2.18 -6.95
CA ILE A 131 -0.08 -2.14 -8.17
C ILE A 131 0.81 -2.09 -9.39
N GLY A 132 0.31 -2.64 -10.48
CA GLY A 132 0.94 -2.46 -11.79
C GLY A 132 1.16 -0.98 -12.06
N TYR A 133 2.24 -0.65 -12.77
CA TYR A 133 2.48 0.74 -13.17
C TYR A 133 1.42 1.25 -14.16
N GLU A 134 0.73 0.33 -14.82
CA GLU A 134 -0.41 0.55 -15.73
C GLU A 134 -0.10 1.46 -16.93
N ASP A 135 1.16 1.51 -17.38
CA ASP A 135 1.51 2.08 -18.67
C ASP A 135 0.87 1.29 -19.85
N GLU A 136 0.53 0.03 -19.61
CA GLU A 136 -0.37 -0.79 -20.45
C GLU A 136 -1.58 -1.20 -19.61
N PRO A 137 -2.80 -1.00 -20.10
CA PRO A 137 -4.02 -1.18 -19.31
C PRO A 137 -4.20 -2.58 -18.69
N GLU A 138 -3.68 -3.63 -19.29
CA GLU A 138 -3.75 -4.99 -18.76
C GLU A 138 -2.73 -5.24 -17.62
N ARG A 139 -1.76 -4.35 -17.43
CA ARG A 139 -0.75 -4.45 -16.36
C ARG A 139 -1.26 -3.84 -15.06
N SER A 140 -2.40 -4.30 -14.57
CA SER A 140 -3.16 -3.65 -13.50
C SER A 140 -3.45 -4.55 -12.30
N ALA A 141 -2.84 -5.74 -12.20
CA ALA A 141 -2.98 -6.57 -11.01
C ALA A 141 -2.38 -5.92 -9.77
N GLU A 142 -2.83 -6.41 -8.63
CA GLU A 142 -2.37 -6.00 -7.31
C GLU A 142 -1.76 -7.18 -6.56
N ILE A 143 -0.73 -6.91 -5.76
CA ILE A 143 -0.20 -7.80 -4.74
C ILE A 143 -0.43 -7.13 -3.38
N CYS A 144 -1.37 -7.63 -2.58
CA CYS A 144 -1.57 -7.21 -1.20
C CYS A 144 -0.56 -7.90 -0.30
N VAL A 145 0.49 -7.18 0.13
CA VAL A 145 1.51 -7.72 1.04
C VAL A 145 0.95 -7.89 2.45
N CYS A 146 0.27 -6.87 2.95
CA CYS A 146 -0.56 -6.93 4.14
C CYS A 146 -1.66 -5.89 4.08
N GLU A 147 -2.86 -6.30 4.46
CA GLU A 147 -4.04 -5.45 4.63
C GLU A 147 -4.65 -5.76 6.01
N ILE A 148 -4.60 -4.79 6.92
CA ILE A 148 -4.94 -4.98 8.33
C ILE A 148 -6.03 -4.01 8.73
N PHE A 149 -7.26 -4.50 8.86
CA PHE A 149 -8.35 -3.72 9.42
C PHE A 149 -8.25 -3.64 10.94
N GLY A 150 -8.40 -2.46 11.50
CA GLY A 150 -8.32 -2.27 12.96
C GLY A 150 -9.35 -3.07 13.75
N ARG A 151 -10.53 -3.38 13.15
CA ARG A 151 -11.53 -4.27 13.72
C ARG A 151 -11.06 -5.71 13.89
N ASP A 152 -10.02 -6.11 13.17
CA ASP A 152 -9.44 -7.45 13.15
C ASP A 152 -8.16 -7.55 14.00
N VAL A 153 -7.76 -6.47 14.64
CA VAL A 153 -6.58 -6.39 15.52
C VAL A 153 -6.97 -6.77 16.94
N GLY A 154 -6.41 -7.85 17.42
CA GLY A 154 -6.57 -8.32 18.81
C GLY A 154 -5.22 -8.52 19.49
N ARG A 155 -5.26 -8.67 20.83
CA ARG A 155 -4.04 -8.87 21.62
C ARG A 155 -3.33 -10.20 21.29
N ASP A 156 -4.10 -11.25 21.09
CA ASP A 156 -3.56 -12.60 20.93
C ASP A 156 -3.59 -13.06 19.47
N ALA A 157 -4.31 -12.35 18.61
CA ALA A 157 -4.43 -12.66 17.20
C ALA A 157 -4.88 -11.45 16.38
N THR A 158 -4.36 -11.34 15.17
CA THR A 158 -4.77 -10.38 14.14
C THR A 158 -5.09 -11.12 12.85
N ARG A 159 -6.16 -10.71 12.14
CA ARG A 159 -6.39 -11.16 10.77
C ARG A 159 -5.69 -10.22 9.80
N VAL A 160 -4.89 -10.78 8.92
CA VAL A 160 -4.11 -10.05 7.90
C VAL A 160 -4.54 -10.53 6.53
N GLY A 161 -5.02 -9.62 5.70
CA GLY A 161 -5.32 -9.87 4.29
C GLY A 161 -4.04 -9.91 3.48
N MET A 162 -3.90 -10.90 2.59
CA MET A 162 -2.79 -11.01 1.66
C MET A 162 -3.16 -11.87 0.46
N GLY A 163 -2.59 -11.55 -0.70
CA GLY A 163 -2.90 -12.25 -1.93
C GLY A 163 -2.72 -11.39 -3.16
N VAL A 164 -3.43 -11.74 -4.23
CA VAL A 164 -3.41 -11.02 -5.50
C VAL A 164 -4.83 -10.73 -5.99
N HIS A 165 -5.01 -9.58 -6.63
CA HIS A 165 -6.24 -9.20 -7.32
C HIS A 165 -5.94 -8.95 -8.81
N PRO A 166 -6.79 -9.40 -9.75
CA PRO A 166 -6.55 -9.26 -11.18
C PRO A 166 -6.78 -7.85 -11.70
N PHE A 167 -7.77 -7.12 -11.15
CA PHE A 167 -8.34 -5.91 -11.74
C PHE A 167 -8.57 -6.07 -13.25
N GLY A 168 -7.71 -5.55 -14.10
CA GLY A 168 -7.81 -5.68 -15.56
C GLY A 168 -6.79 -6.64 -16.18
N ASP A 169 -6.00 -7.36 -15.39
CA ASP A 169 -5.03 -8.35 -15.89
C ASP A 169 -5.73 -9.69 -16.17
N PRO A 170 -5.86 -10.12 -17.44
CA PRO A 170 -6.52 -11.37 -17.78
C PRO A 170 -5.71 -12.62 -17.41
N SER A 171 -4.44 -12.47 -17.07
CA SER A 171 -3.55 -13.58 -16.69
C SER A 171 -3.60 -13.93 -15.21
N ILE A 172 -4.21 -13.07 -14.40
CA ILE A 172 -4.32 -13.23 -12.94
C ILE A 172 -5.77 -13.57 -12.58
N THR A 173 -5.93 -14.50 -11.66
CA THR A 173 -7.22 -14.83 -11.04
C THR A 173 -7.21 -14.34 -9.61
N ASP A 174 -8.33 -13.87 -9.10
CA ASP A 174 -8.44 -13.41 -7.72
C ASP A 174 -8.09 -14.53 -6.73
N ASP A 175 -7.05 -14.29 -5.92
CA ASP A 175 -6.59 -15.21 -4.88
C ASP A 175 -6.14 -14.39 -3.65
N PHE A 176 -7.11 -13.72 -3.03
CA PHE A 176 -6.93 -12.97 -1.80
C PHE A 176 -7.62 -13.68 -0.63
N THR A 177 -7.00 -13.64 0.55
CA THR A 177 -7.61 -14.19 1.77
C THR A 177 -7.10 -13.48 3.02
N GLN A 178 -7.91 -13.51 4.07
CA GLN A 178 -7.52 -13.10 5.41
C GLN A 178 -7.03 -14.31 6.21
N VAL A 179 -5.79 -14.23 6.72
CA VAL A 179 -5.15 -15.26 7.55
C VAL A 179 -5.10 -14.77 9.00
N THR A 180 -5.54 -15.60 9.93
CA THR A 180 -5.39 -15.30 11.36
C THR A 180 -3.98 -15.65 11.82
N LEU A 181 -3.25 -14.66 12.31
CA LEU A 181 -1.88 -14.81 12.82
C LEU A 181 -1.85 -14.58 14.34
N PRO A 182 -1.03 -15.31 15.09
CA PRO A 182 -0.90 -15.16 16.55
C PRO A 182 -0.01 -13.95 16.91
N ILE A 183 -0.41 -12.76 16.48
CA ILE A 183 0.30 -11.49 16.67
C ILE A 183 -0.67 -10.41 17.14
N ASP A 184 -0.14 -9.41 17.83
CA ASP A 184 -0.80 -8.13 18.09
C ASP A 184 -0.24 -7.08 17.13
N ALA A 185 -0.96 -6.73 16.06
CA ALA A 185 -0.47 -5.78 15.06
C ALA A 185 -0.30 -4.34 15.58
N ARG A 186 -0.62 -4.06 16.86
CA ARG A 186 -0.24 -2.82 17.54
C ARG A 186 1.24 -2.80 17.94
N ASP A 187 1.89 -3.96 17.94
CA ASP A 187 3.34 -4.11 18.04
C ASP A 187 3.99 -4.16 16.66
N PHE A 188 5.30 -3.94 16.59
CA PHE A 188 6.02 -3.99 15.32
C PHE A 188 6.23 -5.41 14.84
N HIS A 189 5.77 -5.69 13.62
CA HIS A 189 5.99 -6.93 12.90
C HIS A 189 6.60 -6.67 11.53
N VAL A 190 7.30 -7.66 10.97
CA VAL A 190 7.86 -7.60 9.62
C VAL A 190 6.92 -8.34 8.66
N TYR A 191 6.30 -7.62 7.76
CA TYR A 191 5.46 -8.15 6.69
C TYR A 191 6.27 -8.19 5.42
N ALA A 192 6.30 -9.33 4.73
CA ALA A 192 7.12 -9.48 3.54
C ALA A 192 6.47 -10.32 2.46
N VAL A 193 6.85 -10.04 1.21
CA VAL A 193 6.48 -10.81 0.03
C VAL A 193 7.71 -11.14 -0.81
N GLU A 194 7.93 -12.43 -1.09
CA GLU A 194 8.83 -12.90 -2.13
C GLU A 194 8.02 -13.07 -3.42
N TRP A 195 8.36 -12.28 -4.42
CA TRP A 195 7.70 -12.26 -5.71
C TRP A 195 8.64 -12.77 -6.80
N THR A 196 8.27 -13.88 -7.42
CA THR A 196 9.05 -14.56 -8.47
C THR A 196 8.22 -14.67 -9.76
N PRO A 197 8.78 -15.10 -10.90
CA PRO A 197 8.00 -15.29 -12.13
C PRO A 197 6.81 -16.25 -12.00
N ASP A 198 6.89 -17.20 -11.05
CA ASP A 198 5.92 -18.30 -10.96
C ASP A 198 4.94 -18.18 -9.79
N ARG A 199 5.29 -17.40 -8.76
CA ARG A 199 4.52 -17.33 -7.52
C ARG A 199 4.81 -16.09 -6.70
N VAL A 200 3.89 -15.81 -5.79
CA VAL A 200 4.00 -14.79 -4.75
C VAL A 200 3.88 -15.47 -3.39
N SER A 201 4.90 -15.36 -2.53
CA SER A 201 4.96 -16.00 -1.22
C SER A 201 5.01 -14.96 -0.11
N PHE A 202 4.11 -15.06 0.85
CA PHE A 202 3.93 -14.11 1.95
C PHE A 202 4.51 -14.66 3.24
N SER A 203 5.15 -13.80 4.02
CA SER A 203 5.67 -14.13 5.34
C SER A 203 5.45 -13.00 6.34
N VAL A 204 5.35 -13.37 7.63
CA VAL A 204 5.32 -12.42 8.75
C VAL A 204 6.34 -12.86 9.77
N ASP A 205 7.20 -11.93 10.21
CA ASP A 205 8.33 -12.19 11.12
C ASP A 205 9.23 -13.35 10.66
N GLY A 206 9.47 -13.41 9.35
CA GLY A 206 10.27 -14.46 8.72
C GLY A 206 9.61 -15.85 8.66
N ARG A 207 8.35 -15.96 9.10
CA ARG A 207 7.59 -17.22 9.02
C ARG A 207 6.70 -17.20 7.79
N HIS A 208 6.82 -18.21 6.94
CA HIS A 208 5.94 -18.39 5.80
C HIS A 208 4.47 -18.48 6.24
N VAL A 209 3.60 -17.75 5.56
CA VAL A 209 2.16 -17.72 5.81
C VAL A 209 1.38 -18.42 4.70
N ARG A 210 1.59 -17.99 3.45
CA ARG A 210 0.93 -18.59 2.28
C ARG A 210 1.71 -18.36 1.00
N THR A 211 1.36 -19.11 -0.04
CA THR A 211 1.85 -18.92 -1.42
C THR A 211 0.67 -18.90 -2.38
N VAL A 212 0.70 -17.96 -3.31
CA VAL A 212 -0.17 -17.86 -4.47
C VAL A 212 0.63 -18.30 -5.70
N ASN A 213 0.17 -19.34 -6.42
CA ASN A 213 0.89 -19.96 -7.55
C ASN A 213 0.55 -19.28 -8.89
N GLN A 214 0.57 -17.97 -8.89
CA GLN A 214 0.46 -17.09 -10.04
C GLN A 214 1.18 -15.77 -9.72
N SER A 215 1.55 -15.01 -10.74
CA SER A 215 2.43 -13.86 -10.55
C SER A 215 2.23 -12.82 -11.63
N PRO A 216 1.94 -11.56 -11.31
CA PRO A 216 2.05 -10.46 -12.27
C PRO A 216 3.47 -10.40 -12.85
N ALA A 217 3.60 -10.13 -14.16
CA ALA A 217 4.87 -10.23 -14.87
C ALA A 217 5.37 -8.87 -15.42
N TYR A 218 5.11 -7.77 -14.72
CA TYR A 218 5.42 -6.40 -15.12
C TYR A 218 5.86 -5.54 -13.92
N PRO A 219 6.45 -4.35 -14.16
CA PRO A 219 6.82 -3.45 -13.07
C PRO A 219 5.61 -3.02 -12.22
N MET A 220 5.77 -3.06 -10.90
CA MET A 220 4.75 -2.64 -9.95
C MET A 220 5.31 -1.60 -8.99
N GLN A 221 4.50 -0.61 -8.63
CA GLN A 221 4.87 0.37 -7.62
C GLN A 221 4.37 -0.04 -6.24
N LEU A 222 5.03 0.44 -5.20
CA LEU A 222 4.59 0.28 -3.82
C LEU A 222 3.53 1.32 -3.47
N MET A 223 2.54 0.89 -2.71
CA MET A 223 1.52 1.71 -2.07
C MET A 223 1.54 1.43 -0.56
N LEU A 224 1.76 2.47 0.24
CA LEU A 224 1.89 2.37 1.69
C LEU A 224 0.90 3.34 2.34
N GLY A 225 -0.13 2.84 3.02
CA GLY A 225 -1.21 3.72 3.43
C GLY A 225 -1.98 3.33 4.67
N ILE A 226 -2.63 4.35 5.26
CA ILE A 226 -3.73 4.22 6.20
C ILE A 226 -5.00 4.82 5.61
N TYR A 227 -6.10 4.11 5.78
CA TYR A 227 -7.42 4.41 5.24
C TYR A 227 -8.43 4.48 6.39
N GLU A 228 -9.33 5.46 6.38
CA GLU A 228 -10.46 5.52 7.30
C GLU A 228 -11.77 5.49 6.53
N PHE A 229 -12.54 4.44 6.74
CA PHE A 229 -13.85 4.20 6.12
C PHE A 229 -14.98 4.88 6.91
N PRO A 230 -16.04 5.39 6.25
CA PRO A 230 -17.14 6.09 6.91
C PRO A 230 -18.15 5.14 7.58
N GLU A 231 -17.72 3.98 8.04
CA GLU A 231 -18.61 2.99 8.64
C GLU A 231 -19.09 3.40 10.04
N PRO A 232 -20.37 3.21 10.37
CA PRO A 232 -20.85 3.38 11.73
C PRO A 232 -20.30 2.25 12.62
N VAL A 233 -19.61 2.63 13.69
CA VAL A 233 -19.04 1.70 14.69
C VAL A 233 -19.39 2.14 16.09
N ALA A 234 -19.43 1.18 17.03
CA ALA A 234 -19.79 1.43 18.42
C ALA A 234 -18.78 2.32 19.18
N SER A 235 -17.51 2.28 18.77
CA SER A 235 -16.46 3.09 19.37
C SER A 235 -15.41 3.49 18.32
N VAL A 236 -14.88 4.70 18.46
CA VAL A 236 -13.85 5.27 17.59
C VAL A 236 -12.67 5.67 18.46
N ARG A 237 -11.46 5.34 18.04
CA ARG A 237 -10.26 5.81 18.74
C ARG A 237 -10.07 7.31 18.53
N PRO A 238 -9.41 8.02 19.44
CA PRO A 238 -9.09 9.44 19.24
C PRO A 238 -8.22 9.68 18.00
N TYR A 239 -8.31 10.88 17.43
CA TYR A 239 -7.38 11.33 16.40
C TYR A 239 -6.08 11.87 17.01
N PRO A 240 -4.96 11.83 16.28
CA PRO A 240 -4.85 11.24 14.94
C PRO A 240 -4.85 9.71 14.99
N LYS A 241 -5.46 9.07 13.97
CA LYS A 241 -5.25 7.64 13.71
C LYS A 241 -3.87 7.47 13.12
N ARG A 242 -3.22 6.35 13.39
CA ARG A 242 -1.80 6.21 13.07
C ARG A 242 -1.46 4.83 12.54
N PHE A 243 -0.69 4.82 11.46
CA PHE A 243 0.08 3.69 10.97
C PHE A 243 1.56 4.06 11.05
N THR A 244 2.35 3.32 11.83
CA THR A 244 3.76 3.62 12.07
C THR A 244 4.64 2.60 11.36
N VAL A 245 5.55 3.08 10.53
CA VAL A 245 6.50 2.27 9.76
C VAL A 245 7.92 2.57 10.23
N ASP A 246 8.67 1.51 10.54
CA ASP A 246 10.07 1.57 10.96
C ASP A 246 11.00 1.56 9.74
N TYR A 247 10.74 0.66 8.79
CA TYR A 247 11.43 0.64 7.52
C TYR A 247 10.61 -0.01 6.41
N VAL A 248 10.99 0.31 5.17
CA VAL A 248 10.59 -0.42 3.95
C VAL A 248 11.85 -0.77 3.18
N ARG A 249 11.97 -2.02 2.73
CA ARG A 249 13.09 -2.54 1.94
C ARG A 249 12.62 -3.31 0.74
N GLY A 250 13.34 -3.15 -0.35
CA GLY A 250 13.16 -3.91 -1.58
C GLY A 250 14.48 -4.51 -2.03
N TYR A 251 14.45 -5.77 -2.41
CA TYR A 251 15.63 -6.51 -2.83
C TYR A 251 15.38 -7.15 -4.20
N ARG A 252 16.34 -7.06 -5.09
CA ARG A 252 16.34 -7.84 -6.33
C ARG A 252 17.03 -9.18 -6.12
N ARG A 253 16.56 -10.19 -6.82
CA ARG A 253 17.20 -11.50 -6.82
C ARG A 253 18.49 -11.45 -7.65
N ILE A 254 19.57 -11.97 -7.11
CA ILE A 254 20.84 -12.14 -7.82
C ILE A 254 20.98 -13.60 -8.27
N GLY A 255 20.96 -13.77 -9.62
CA GLY A 255 21.38 -14.94 -10.39
C GLY A 255 20.51 -16.12 -10.31
#